data_b34f39f0b1425d8f641d9e683833bf91
#
_entry.id   b34f39f0b1425d8f641d9e683833bf91
#
_cell.length_a   1.000
_cell.length_b   1.000
_cell.length_c   1.000
_cell.angle_alpha   90.00
_cell.angle_beta   90.00
_cell.angle_gamma   90.00
#
_symmetry.space_group_name_H-M   'P 1'
#
loop_
_entity.id
_entity.type
_entity.pdbx_description
1 polymer ?
#
loop_
_entity_poly.entity_id
_entity_poly.type
_entity_poly.pdbx_seq_one_letter_code
_entity_poly.pdbx_strand_id
1 'polypeptide(L)'
;MVHDEAALALVMDVLVVQVLQFHNLVYSYRDAAYKYGLWTAAGILMETGCSDDSFSDFRMWLIAQGKDVYLNALKDPDSLSGVTPYGYCSFESLGYISSQVYSAMKGKNIYQDSTARMQMESYEQVIRDIVYHPMIEYPLELPEAMVVYPKLCERHLSEQVRNA
;
A
#
# COMPACT_ATOMS: atom_id res chain seq x y z
N MET A 1 -35.76 24.91 7.90
CA MET A 1 -35.31 24.52 6.56
C MET A 1 -33.97 25.13 6.21
N VAL A 2 -33.74 26.44 6.21
CA VAL A 2 -32.44 27.04 5.81
C VAL A 2 -31.27 26.67 6.74
N HIS A 3 -31.52 26.46 8.05
CA HIS A 3 -30.48 26.03 9.00
C HIS A 3 -30.02 24.59 8.78
N ASP A 4 -30.90 23.72 8.30
CA ASP A 4 -30.54 22.29 8.04
C ASP A 4 -29.69 22.14 6.78
N GLU A 5 -29.93 22.96 5.75
CA GLU A 5 -29.13 22.95 4.52
C GLU A 5 -27.68 23.41 4.76
N ALA A 6 -27.48 24.46 5.56
CA ALA A 6 -26.17 24.98 5.91
C ALA A 6 -25.39 23.98 6.78
N ALA A 7 -26.06 23.33 7.73
CA ALA A 7 -25.44 22.28 8.54
C ALA A 7 -25.04 21.07 7.70
N LEU A 8 -25.90 20.65 6.78
CA LEU A 8 -25.58 19.54 5.86
C LEU A 8 -24.41 19.89 4.94
N ALA A 9 -24.35 21.08 4.40
CA ALA A 9 -23.26 21.56 3.56
C ALA A 9 -21.91 21.51 4.34
N LEU A 10 -21.90 21.98 5.58
CA LEU A 10 -20.72 21.94 6.44
C LEU A 10 -20.25 20.48 6.71
N VAL A 11 -21.17 19.57 7.00
CA VAL A 11 -20.86 18.15 7.20
C VAL A 11 -20.27 17.55 5.92
N MET A 12 -20.85 17.85 4.77
CA MET A 12 -20.34 17.37 3.47
C MET A 12 -18.92 17.88 3.20
N ASP A 13 -18.63 19.14 3.50
CA ASP A 13 -17.28 19.69 3.31
C ASP A 13 -16.26 19.02 4.24
N VAL A 14 -16.61 18.74 5.49
CA VAL A 14 -15.73 17.99 6.42
C VAL A 14 -15.46 16.58 5.90
N LEU A 15 -16.50 15.88 5.43
CA LEU A 15 -16.34 14.53 4.88
C LEU A 15 -15.45 14.51 3.63
N VAL A 16 -15.59 15.50 2.76
CA VAL A 16 -14.73 15.65 1.57
C VAL A 16 -13.27 15.82 1.97
N VAL A 17 -12.98 16.65 2.96
CA VAL A 17 -11.61 16.83 3.48
C VAL A 17 -11.04 15.50 4.00
N GLN A 18 -11.84 14.73 4.74
CA GLN A 18 -11.42 13.41 5.25
C GLN A 18 -11.13 12.41 4.12
N VAL A 19 -11.96 12.40 3.07
CA VAL A 19 -11.72 11.55 1.89
C VAL A 19 -10.42 11.92 1.19
N LEU A 20 -10.11 13.21 1.04
CA LEU A 20 -8.87 13.68 0.45
C LEU A 20 -7.65 13.33 1.32
N GLN A 21 -7.76 13.50 2.63
CA GLN A 21 -6.70 13.11 3.56
C GLN A 21 -6.42 11.61 3.49
N PHE A 22 -7.47 10.79 3.49
CA PHE A 22 -7.34 9.33 3.33
C PHE A 22 -6.68 8.96 1.99
N HIS A 23 -7.11 9.57 0.89
CA HIS A 23 -6.51 9.37 -0.43
C HIS A 23 -5.00 9.65 -0.39
N ASN A 24 -4.62 10.85 0.04
CA ASN A 24 -3.23 11.27 0.09
C ASN A 24 -2.38 10.37 1.00
N LEU A 25 -2.92 9.97 2.15
CA LEU A 25 -2.25 9.09 3.09
C LEU A 25 -1.99 7.69 2.49
N VAL A 26 -3.00 7.07 1.90
CA VAL A 26 -2.87 5.74 1.25
C VAL A 26 -1.84 5.79 0.13
N TYR A 27 -1.91 6.81 -0.73
CA TYR A 27 -0.95 6.95 -1.83
C TYR A 27 0.47 7.29 -1.35
N SER A 28 0.61 8.05 -0.26
CA SER A 28 1.92 8.30 0.35
C SER A 28 2.56 7.02 0.88
N TYR A 29 1.80 6.17 1.57
CA TYR A 29 2.29 4.85 2.00
C TYR A 29 2.60 3.93 0.82
N ARG A 30 1.75 3.91 -0.22
CA ARG A 30 2.01 3.15 -1.43
C ARG A 30 3.34 3.54 -2.07
N ASP A 31 3.58 4.85 -2.22
CA ASP A 31 4.78 5.36 -2.89
C ASP A 31 6.04 5.17 -2.02
N ALA A 32 5.93 5.31 -0.69
CA ALA A 32 7.01 5.01 0.24
C ALA A 32 7.44 3.53 0.20
N ALA A 33 6.52 2.63 -0.10
CA ALA A 33 6.78 1.20 -0.28
C ALA A 33 7.27 0.81 -1.69
N TYR A 34 7.49 1.76 -2.60
CA TYR A 34 8.06 1.47 -3.92
C TYR A 34 9.56 1.23 -3.80
N LYS A 35 9.92 0.00 -3.41
CA LYS A 35 11.29 -0.44 -3.13
C LYS A 35 11.56 -1.77 -3.83
N TYR A 36 12.69 -1.86 -4.53
CA TYR A 36 13.02 -3.05 -5.33
C TYR A 36 13.18 -4.33 -4.48
N GLY A 37 13.81 -4.23 -3.29
CA GLY A 37 13.92 -5.36 -2.39
C GLY A 37 12.56 -5.85 -1.86
N LEU A 38 11.62 -4.92 -1.60
CA LEU A 38 10.25 -5.28 -1.27
C LEU A 38 9.52 -5.90 -2.47
N TRP A 39 9.81 -5.45 -3.68
CA TRP A 39 9.27 -6.05 -4.91
C TRP A 39 9.76 -7.49 -5.09
N THR A 40 11.05 -7.75 -4.81
CA THR A 40 11.58 -9.12 -4.76
C THR A 40 10.80 -9.98 -3.75
N ALA A 41 10.58 -9.48 -2.53
CA ALA A 41 9.79 -10.19 -1.52
C ALA A 41 8.34 -10.45 -1.96
N ALA A 42 7.70 -9.48 -2.62
CA ALA A 42 6.38 -9.63 -3.22
C ALA A 42 6.36 -10.74 -4.28
N GLY A 43 7.37 -10.78 -5.16
CA GLY A 43 7.50 -11.83 -6.18
C GLY A 43 7.63 -13.23 -5.61
N ILE A 44 8.33 -13.37 -4.47
CA ILE A 44 8.44 -14.65 -3.76
C ILE A 44 7.09 -15.05 -3.15
N LEU A 45 6.38 -14.11 -2.52
CA LEU A 45 5.07 -14.38 -1.90
C LEU A 45 3.98 -14.73 -2.90
N MET A 46 4.00 -14.10 -4.07
CA MET A 46 2.94 -14.24 -5.08
C MET A 46 3.13 -15.46 -5.98
N GLU A 47 4.20 -16.25 -5.80
CA GLU A 47 4.51 -17.51 -6.52
C GLU A 47 4.58 -17.42 -8.05
N THR A 48 3.75 -16.59 -8.66
CA THR A 48 3.65 -16.41 -10.13
C THR A 48 4.55 -15.30 -10.66
N GLY A 49 5.35 -14.70 -9.77
CA GLY A 49 6.08 -13.46 -10.05
C GLY A 49 5.22 -12.22 -9.82
N CYS A 50 5.83 -11.06 -9.87
CA CYS A 50 5.19 -9.79 -9.55
C CYS A 50 5.51 -8.76 -10.63
N SER A 51 4.54 -8.45 -11.50
CA SER A 51 4.63 -7.35 -12.47
C SER A 51 4.53 -6.00 -11.76
N ASP A 52 4.74 -4.89 -12.48
CA ASP A 52 4.58 -3.53 -11.93
C ASP A 52 3.15 -3.28 -11.43
N ASP A 53 2.15 -3.71 -12.19
CA ASP A 53 0.74 -3.62 -11.77
C ASP A 53 0.47 -4.48 -10.54
N SER A 54 0.92 -5.74 -10.54
CA SER A 54 0.79 -6.63 -9.38
C SER A 54 1.51 -6.09 -8.15
N PHE A 55 2.66 -5.43 -8.33
CA PHE A 55 3.38 -4.78 -7.23
C PHE A 55 2.64 -3.54 -6.70
N SER A 56 1.94 -2.80 -7.57
CA SER A 56 1.04 -1.73 -7.12
C SER A 56 -0.05 -2.27 -6.19
N ASP A 57 -0.69 -3.35 -6.59
CA ASP A 57 -1.76 -4.01 -5.83
C ASP A 57 -1.24 -4.67 -4.54
N PHE A 58 -0.04 -5.26 -4.59
CA PHE A 58 0.65 -5.78 -3.41
C PHE A 58 0.90 -4.69 -2.37
N ARG A 59 1.35 -3.51 -2.79
CA ARG A 59 1.58 -2.38 -1.87
C ARG A 59 0.28 -1.92 -1.20
N MET A 60 -0.85 -1.93 -1.94
CA MET A 60 -2.17 -1.67 -1.37
C MET A 60 -2.60 -2.76 -0.38
N TRP A 61 -2.34 -4.03 -0.72
CA TRP A 61 -2.56 -5.15 0.19
C TRP A 61 -1.73 -5.01 1.47
N LEU A 62 -0.46 -4.63 1.36
CA LEU A 62 0.44 -4.44 2.49
C LEU A 62 -0.05 -3.34 3.44
N ILE A 63 -0.55 -2.22 2.90
CA ILE A 63 -1.18 -1.16 3.70
C ILE A 63 -2.38 -1.71 4.49
N ALA A 64 -3.21 -2.54 3.85
CA ALA A 64 -4.39 -3.15 4.47
C ALA A 64 -4.06 -4.16 5.58
N GLN A 65 -2.82 -4.69 5.65
CA GLN A 65 -2.37 -5.54 6.76
C GLN A 65 -2.17 -4.74 8.07
N GLY A 66 -2.20 -3.42 8.01
CA GLY A 66 -2.05 -2.53 9.16
C GLY A 66 -0.61 -2.07 9.40
N LYS A 67 -0.49 -1.08 10.29
CA LYS A 67 0.74 -0.32 10.53
C LYS A 67 1.94 -1.20 10.87
N ASP A 68 1.76 -2.15 11.78
CA ASP A 68 2.88 -2.95 12.28
C ASP A 68 3.45 -3.88 11.20
N VAL A 69 2.57 -4.54 10.45
CA VAL A 69 2.98 -5.41 9.32
C VAL A 69 3.67 -4.58 8.25
N TYR A 70 3.09 -3.44 7.88
CA TYR A 70 3.64 -2.54 6.88
C TYR A 70 5.04 -2.03 7.26
N LEU A 71 5.23 -1.50 8.47
CA LEU A 71 6.52 -0.98 8.92
C LEU A 71 7.57 -2.09 9.07
N ASN A 72 7.16 -3.26 9.57
CA ASN A 72 8.05 -4.42 9.67
C ASN A 72 8.51 -4.91 8.31
N ALA A 73 7.62 -4.95 7.31
CA ALA A 73 7.98 -5.36 5.95
C ALA A 73 8.99 -4.42 5.29
N LEU A 74 8.92 -3.12 5.56
CA LEU A 74 9.90 -2.15 5.04
C LEU A 74 11.25 -2.23 5.77
N LYS A 75 11.22 -2.53 7.06
CA LYS A 75 12.42 -2.70 7.89
C LYS A 75 13.11 -4.04 7.64
N ASP A 76 12.33 -5.08 7.42
CA ASP A 76 12.78 -6.45 7.22
C ASP A 76 11.75 -7.20 6.35
N PRO A 77 11.90 -7.23 5.00
CA PRO A 77 10.97 -7.94 4.13
C PRO A 77 10.84 -9.43 4.43
N ASP A 78 11.83 -10.07 5.06
CA ASP A 78 11.78 -11.47 5.50
C ASP A 78 10.69 -11.71 6.57
N SER A 79 10.26 -10.64 7.28
CA SER A 79 9.15 -10.68 8.24
C SER A 79 7.82 -11.06 7.60
N LEU A 80 7.66 -10.87 6.29
CA LEU A 80 6.47 -11.27 5.53
C LEU A 80 6.26 -12.79 5.52
N SER A 81 7.31 -13.58 5.80
CA SER A 81 7.21 -15.03 5.99
C SER A 81 6.22 -15.43 7.09
N GLY A 82 6.05 -14.59 8.12
CA GLY A 82 5.11 -14.80 9.23
C GLY A 82 3.69 -14.28 8.97
N VAL A 83 3.46 -13.57 7.88
CA VAL A 83 2.14 -13.02 7.53
C VAL A 83 1.32 -14.08 6.80
N THR A 84 0.10 -14.37 7.28
CA THR A 84 -0.81 -15.24 6.55
C THR A 84 -1.39 -14.43 5.38
N PRO A 85 -1.14 -14.84 4.13
CA PRO A 85 -1.66 -14.10 2.99
C PRO A 85 -3.20 -14.10 3.03
N TYR A 86 -3.77 -12.92 2.90
CA TYR A 86 -5.19 -12.78 2.63
C TYR A 86 -5.36 -12.67 1.10
N GLY A 87 -5.93 -13.69 0.50
CA GLY A 87 -6.04 -13.78 -0.96
C GLY A 87 -4.67 -13.92 -1.64
N TYR A 88 -4.55 -13.31 -2.82
CA TYR A 88 -3.33 -13.33 -3.66
C TYR A 88 -2.31 -12.24 -3.30
N CYS A 89 -2.31 -11.71 -2.08
CA CYS A 89 -1.50 -10.55 -1.70
C CYS A 89 -1.75 -9.32 -2.59
N SER A 90 -3.00 -9.14 -3.03
CA SER A 90 -3.44 -8.07 -3.93
C SER A 90 -4.68 -7.39 -3.36
N PHE A 91 -4.71 -6.06 -3.38
CA PHE A 91 -5.88 -5.28 -2.95
C PHE A 91 -6.05 -4.02 -3.81
N GLU A 92 -6.17 -4.20 -5.11
CA GLU A 92 -6.35 -3.13 -6.11
C GLU A 92 -7.45 -2.13 -5.72
N SER A 93 -8.60 -2.63 -5.24
CA SER A 93 -9.75 -1.79 -4.92
C SER A 93 -9.49 -0.77 -3.81
N LEU A 94 -8.51 -0.97 -2.91
CA LEU A 94 -8.14 0.04 -1.91
C LEU A 94 -7.69 1.34 -2.58
N GLY A 95 -7.01 1.26 -3.73
CA GLY A 95 -6.57 2.42 -4.50
C GLY A 95 -7.71 3.26 -5.07
N TYR A 96 -8.89 2.66 -5.29
CA TYR A 96 -10.02 3.36 -5.92
C TYR A 96 -11.07 3.88 -4.95
N ILE A 97 -11.11 3.39 -3.71
CA ILE A 97 -12.18 3.73 -2.74
C ILE A 97 -12.34 5.25 -2.58
N SER A 98 -11.25 5.96 -2.32
CA SER A 98 -11.31 7.40 -2.09
C SER A 98 -11.76 8.18 -3.33
N SER A 99 -11.32 7.80 -4.52
CA SER A 99 -11.71 8.45 -5.77
C SER A 99 -13.18 8.20 -6.11
N GLN A 100 -13.69 7.00 -5.85
CA GLN A 100 -15.10 6.66 -6.03
C GLN A 100 -15.99 7.44 -5.07
N VAL A 101 -15.62 7.48 -3.78
CA VAL A 101 -16.36 8.24 -2.77
C VAL A 101 -16.35 9.74 -3.09
N TYR A 102 -15.19 10.29 -3.45
CA TYR A 102 -15.06 11.68 -3.85
C TYR A 102 -15.94 12.02 -5.05
N SER A 103 -15.91 11.18 -6.08
CA SER A 103 -16.75 11.36 -7.28
C SER A 103 -18.24 11.29 -6.97
N ALA A 104 -18.66 10.40 -6.09
CA ALA A 104 -20.05 10.32 -5.64
C ALA A 104 -20.50 11.57 -4.87
N MET A 105 -19.61 12.16 -4.06
CA MET A 105 -19.90 13.35 -3.26
C MET A 105 -19.86 14.66 -4.05
N LYS A 106 -18.89 14.81 -4.96
CA LYS A 106 -18.62 16.07 -5.67
C LYS A 106 -19.03 16.08 -7.14
N GLY A 107 -19.37 14.93 -7.72
CA GLY A 107 -19.64 14.79 -9.15
C GLY A 107 -18.41 15.06 -10.03
N LYS A 108 -17.19 15.00 -9.46
CA LYS A 108 -15.93 15.33 -10.13
C LYS A 108 -14.88 14.25 -9.86
N ASN A 109 -13.95 14.14 -10.80
CA ASN A 109 -12.80 13.26 -10.61
C ASN A 109 -11.78 13.90 -9.64
N ILE A 110 -11.32 13.15 -8.63
CA ILE A 110 -10.36 13.60 -7.62
C ILE A 110 -9.04 14.10 -8.24
N TYR A 111 -8.59 13.49 -9.33
CA TYR A 111 -7.34 13.85 -10.02
C TYR A 111 -7.45 15.15 -10.83
N GLN A 112 -8.65 15.56 -11.16
CA GLN A 112 -8.94 16.80 -11.92
C GLN A 112 -9.27 17.99 -11.01
N ASP A 113 -9.51 17.75 -9.73
CA ASP A 113 -9.80 18.81 -8.79
C ASP A 113 -8.51 19.40 -8.20
N SER A 114 -8.28 20.70 -8.48
CA SER A 114 -7.08 21.41 -8.02
C SER A 114 -6.96 21.48 -6.49
N THR A 115 -8.10 21.45 -5.77
CA THR A 115 -8.11 21.47 -4.30
C THR A 115 -7.61 20.17 -3.70
N ALA A 116 -7.79 19.05 -4.41
CA ALA A 116 -7.24 17.75 -4.01
C ALA A 116 -5.71 17.71 -4.09
N ARG A 117 -5.10 18.49 -4.98
CA ARG A 117 -3.64 18.54 -5.17
C ARG A 117 -2.88 19.30 -4.07
N MET A 118 -3.54 20.11 -3.27
CA MET A 118 -2.88 20.99 -2.29
C MET A 118 -2.48 20.30 -0.98
N GLN A 119 -2.77 19.00 -0.79
CA GLN A 119 -2.50 18.28 0.46
C GLN A 119 -1.26 17.37 0.36
N MET A 120 -0.16 17.87 -0.19
CA MET A 120 1.11 17.12 -0.22
C MET A 120 1.83 16.99 1.14
N GLU A 121 1.32 17.58 2.21
CA GLU A 121 1.94 17.55 3.54
C GLU A 121 1.98 16.14 4.18
N SER A 122 1.12 15.21 3.73
CA SER A 122 1.04 13.87 4.30
C SER A 122 2.27 12.99 4.01
N TYR A 123 2.94 13.16 2.86
CA TYR A 123 4.06 12.31 2.46
C TYR A 123 5.27 12.43 3.40
N GLU A 124 5.66 13.63 3.78
CA GLU A 124 6.82 13.83 4.68
C GLU A 124 6.58 13.25 6.08
N GLN A 125 5.36 13.28 6.58
CA GLN A 125 5.01 12.67 7.87
C GLN A 125 5.11 11.15 7.82
N VAL A 126 4.67 10.54 6.71
CA VAL A 126 4.75 9.09 6.50
C VAL A 126 6.18 8.59 6.49
N ILE A 127 7.08 9.30 5.80
CA ILE A 127 8.49 8.89 5.65
C ILE A 127 9.24 8.93 6.98
N ARG A 128 8.92 9.85 7.88
CA ARG A 128 9.68 10.05 9.14
C ARG A 128 9.70 8.82 10.05
N ASP A 129 8.63 8.04 10.05
CA ASP A 129 8.48 6.86 10.93
C ASP A 129 8.98 5.57 10.26
N ILE A 130 9.38 5.63 8.97
CA ILE A 130 9.79 4.44 8.24
C ILE A 130 11.29 4.20 8.41
N VAL A 131 11.62 3.02 8.92
CA VAL A 131 12.97 2.47 8.91
C VAL A 131 13.05 1.46 7.79
N TYR A 132 13.98 1.66 6.86
CA TYR A 132 14.14 0.78 5.71
C TYR A 132 15.26 -0.25 5.93
N HIS A 133 15.07 -1.45 5.38
CA HIS A 133 16.14 -2.45 5.28
C HIS A 133 17.28 -1.90 4.41
N PRO A 134 18.57 -2.11 4.78
CA PRO A 134 19.71 -1.55 4.03
C PRO A 134 19.76 -1.94 2.56
N MET A 135 19.25 -3.13 2.22
CA MET A 135 19.25 -3.66 0.85
C MET A 135 17.92 -3.42 0.11
N ILE A 136 16.96 -2.71 0.71
CA ILE A 136 15.60 -2.61 0.15
C ILE A 136 15.54 -1.80 -1.17
N GLU A 137 16.52 -0.95 -1.41
CA GLU A 137 16.62 -0.14 -2.62
C GLU A 137 17.04 -0.95 -3.86
N TYR A 138 17.55 -2.16 -3.68
CA TYR A 138 18.12 -2.96 -4.76
C TYR A 138 17.24 -4.17 -5.04
N PRO A 139 17.05 -4.53 -6.33
CA PRO A 139 16.47 -5.82 -6.68
C PRO A 139 17.43 -6.93 -6.28
N LEU A 140 16.89 -8.05 -5.78
CA LEU A 140 17.67 -9.22 -5.43
C LEU A 140 17.33 -10.37 -6.39
N GLU A 141 18.34 -10.98 -6.96
CA GLU A 141 18.18 -12.25 -7.64
C GLU A 141 17.92 -13.38 -6.63
N LEU A 142 17.34 -14.51 -7.08
CA LEU A 142 16.93 -15.59 -6.17
C LEU A 142 18.06 -16.08 -5.24
N PRO A 143 19.31 -16.27 -5.70
CA PRO A 143 20.41 -16.67 -4.80
C PRO A 143 20.71 -15.64 -3.71
N GLU A 144 20.61 -14.36 -4.02
CA GLU A 144 20.80 -13.27 -3.06
C GLU A 144 19.61 -13.18 -2.10
N ALA A 145 18.39 -13.33 -2.61
CA ALA A 145 17.17 -13.35 -1.81
C ALA A 145 17.18 -14.50 -0.79
N MET A 146 17.70 -15.66 -1.14
CA MET A 146 17.87 -16.79 -0.20
C MET A 146 18.79 -16.45 0.99
N VAL A 147 19.72 -15.54 0.81
CA VAL A 147 20.62 -15.07 1.89
C VAL A 147 19.97 -13.94 2.68
N VAL A 148 19.32 -13.00 2.01
CA VAL A 148 18.77 -11.78 2.64
C VAL A 148 17.38 -12.03 3.23
N TYR A 149 16.54 -12.87 2.58
CA TYR A 149 15.18 -13.23 2.99
C TYR A 149 15.01 -14.75 3.16
N PRO A 150 15.79 -15.40 4.05
CA PRO A 150 15.87 -16.87 4.13
C PRO A 150 14.53 -17.51 4.52
N LYS A 151 13.78 -16.93 5.45
CA LYS A 151 12.49 -17.50 5.92
C LYS A 151 11.41 -17.38 4.86
N LEU A 152 11.41 -16.27 4.11
CA LEU A 152 10.46 -16.07 3.02
C LEU A 152 10.70 -17.06 1.89
N CYS A 153 11.98 -17.27 1.51
CA CYS A 153 12.36 -18.26 0.50
C CYS A 153 12.06 -19.70 0.96
N GLU A 154 12.37 -20.05 2.21
CA GLU A 154 12.05 -21.38 2.78
C GLU A 154 10.57 -21.68 2.76
N ARG A 155 9.73 -20.71 3.12
CA ARG A 155 8.27 -20.83 3.07
C ARG A 155 7.81 -21.08 1.63
N HIS A 156 8.25 -20.28 0.67
CA HIS A 156 7.90 -20.41 -0.74
C HIS A 156 8.27 -21.78 -1.30
N LEU A 157 9.50 -22.25 -1.05
CA LEU A 157 9.94 -23.58 -1.49
C LEU A 157 9.13 -24.72 -0.85
N SER A 158 8.76 -24.59 0.42
CA SER A 158 7.94 -25.59 1.11
C SER A 158 6.49 -25.63 0.60
N GLU A 159 5.94 -24.52 0.17
CA GLU A 159 4.62 -24.41 -0.45
C GLU A 159 4.60 -25.00 -1.86
N GLN A 160 5.63 -24.78 -2.66
CA GLN A 160 5.77 -25.40 -3.99
C GLN A 160 5.83 -26.93 -3.91
N VAL A 161 6.57 -27.50 -2.94
CA VAL A 161 6.65 -28.95 -2.74
C VAL A 161 5.30 -29.55 -2.31
N ARG A 162 4.46 -28.80 -1.59
CA ARG A 162 3.12 -29.31 -1.19
C ARG A 162 2.09 -29.26 -2.32
N ASN A 163 2.29 -28.41 -3.29
CA ASN A 163 1.37 -28.19 -4.40
C ASN A 163 1.76 -28.98 -5.67
N ALA A 164 2.90 -29.66 -5.68
CA ALA A 164 3.41 -30.52 -6.74
C ALA A 164 2.99 -32.00 -6.53
#